data_ba15d57cefd567bbd9d300adce6e2a43
#
_entry.id   ba15d57cefd567bbd9d300adce6e2a43
#
_cell.length_a   1.000
_cell.length_b   1.000
_cell.length_c   1.000
_cell.angle_alpha   90.00
_cell.angle_beta   90.00
_cell.angle_gamma   90.00
#
_symmetry.space_group_name_H-M   'P 1'
#
loop_
_entity.id
_entity.type
_entity.pdbx_description
1 polymer ?
#
loop_
_entity_poly.entity_id
_entity_poly.type
_entity_poly.pdbx_seq_one_letter_code
_entity_poly.pdbx_strand_id
1 'polypeptide(L)'
;MAKKKATSMDVAREAGVSQATVSMILNKKYNVSFSKETIRQVTEAAEKLDYHLPKQRIRRSAKSRKLLVVFCPTLTNPYYVMLLQGIEAMAKEYGYGVFVCNTQRDLKIEENYLRMMREVQPLGIIYACNPSFSRQVAELSGEIPVVVISNRDDEFSIDAVALNNQKPGILMARHLLELGHRDVAFIAPPLTARQHQRQKRVGGFLMEFEKAGL
;
A
#
# COMPACT_ATOMS: atom_id res chain seq x y z
N MET A 1 -41.22 -6.37 -9.24
CA MET A 1 -40.92 -5.07 -9.88
C MET A 1 -39.82 -4.37 -9.07
N ALA A 2 -38.67 -4.10 -9.67
CA ALA A 2 -37.56 -3.42 -8.97
C ALA A 2 -37.95 -1.95 -8.70
N LYS A 3 -37.91 -1.53 -7.43
CA LYS A 3 -38.17 -0.14 -7.01
C LYS A 3 -37.12 0.77 -7.69
N LYS A 4 -37.57 1.71 -8.52
CA LYS A 4 -36.70 2.68 -9.18
C LYS A 4 -35.99 3.51 -8.10
N LYS A 5 -34.65 3.48 -8.06
CA LYS A 5 -33.87 4.25 -7.10
C LYS A 5 -34.11 5.76 -7.32
N ALA A 6 -34.36 6.48 -6.24
CA ALA A 6 -34.49 7.92 -6.29
C ALA A 6 -33.21 8.59 -6.85
N THR A 7 -33.39 9.68 -7.56
CA THR A 7 -32.31 10.49 -8.14
C THR A 7 -32.19 11.83 -7.45
N SER A 8 -31.07 12.55 -7.61
CA SER A 8 -30.90 13.91 -7.10
C SER A 8 -31.96 14.89 -7.67
N MET A 9 -32.51 14.57 -8.82
CA MET A 9 -33.58 15.38 -9.43
C MET A 9 -34.92 15.15 -8.71
N ASP A 10 -35.18 13.95 -8.22
CA ASP A 10 -36.37 13.64 -7.43
C ASP A 10 -36.31 14.34 -6.07
N VAL A 11 -35.13 14.37 -5.44
CA VAL A 11 -34.89 15.12 -4.18
C VAL A 11 -35.06 16.62 -4.41
N ALA A 12 -34.56 17.16 -5.52
CA ALA A 12 -34.70 18.58 -5.87
C ALA A 12 -36.17 18.98 -6.04
N ARG A 13 -36.96 18.11 -6.67
CA ARG A 13 -38.41 18.34 -6.84
C ARG A 13 -39.17 18.29 -5.51
N GLU A 14 -38.86 17.32 -4.66
CA GLU A 14 -39.47 17.16 -3.35
C GLU A 14 -39.13 18.32 -2.40
N ALA A 15 -37.87 18.79 -2.44
CA ALA A 15 -37.40 19.91 -1.59
C ALA A 15 -37.67 21.29 -2.19
N GLY A 16 -38.24 21.41 -3.40
CA GLY A 16 -38.55 22.70 -4.04
C GLY A 16 -37.31 23.55 -4.39
N VAL A 17 -36.14 22.89 -4.66
CA VAL A 17 -34.87 23.56 -4.95
C VAL A 17 -34.26 23.06 -6.23
N SER A 18 -33.18 23.70 -6.70
CA SER A 18 -32.43 23.20 -7.88
C SER A 18 -31.62 21.95 -7.55
N GLN A 19 -31.37 21.10 -8.58
CA GLN A 19 -30.50 19.93 -8.45
C GLN A 19 -29.07 20.32 -7.97
N ALA A 20 -28.59 21.50 -8.40
CA ALA A 20 -27.31 22.02 -7.97
C ALA A 20 -27.29 22.31 -6.45
N THR A 21 -28.38 22.89 -5.94
CA THR A 21 -28.57 23.15 -4.48
C THR A 21 -28.53 21.84 -3.69
N VAL A 22 -29.25 20.81 -4.13
CA VAL A 22 -29.23 19.47 -3.52
C VAL A 22 -27.80 18.92 -3.50
N SER A 23 -27.11 18.99 -4.62
CA SER A 23 -25.73 18.50 -4.74
C SER A 23 -24.76 19.25 -3.81
N MET A 24 -24.87 20.56 -3.70
CA MET A 24 -24.00 21.36 -2.81
C MET A 24 -24.29 21.06 -1.34
N ILE A 25 -25.54 21.00 -0.93
CA ILE A 25 -25.92 20.75 0.47
C ILE A 25 -25.51 19.35 0.91
N LEU A 26 -25.86 18.31 0.14
CA LEU A 26 -25.57 16.93 0.51
C LEU A 26 -24.07 16.58 0.44
N ASN A 27 -23.31 17.22 -0.46
CA ASN A 27 -21.85 17.06 -0.53
C ASN A 27 -21.07 17.93 0.49
N LYS A 28 -21.75 18.75 1.30
CA LYS A 28 -21.11 19.68 2.24
C LYS A 28 -20.05 20.58 1.59
N LYS A 29 -20.18 20.92 0.31
CA LYS A 29 -19.29 21.83 -0.41
C LYS A 29 -19.83 23.25 -0.34
N TYR A 30 -19.44 23.98 0.70
CA TYR A 30 -19.94 25.30 1.00
C TYR A 30 -19.04 26.42 0.45
N ASN A 31 -19.13 26.70 -0.84
CA ASN A 31 -18.70 28.00 -1.37
C ASN A 31 -19.86 29.01 -1.38
N VAL A 32 -21.04 28.59 -0.93
CA VAL A 32 -22.27 29.41 -0.86
C VAL A 32 -22.97 29.02 0.43
N SER A 33 -23.40 30.02 1.22
CA SER A 33 -24.20 29.77 2.42
C SER A 33 -25.66 29.58 2.04
N PHE A 34 -26.27 28.51 2.50
CA PHE A 34 -27.69 28.23 2.40
C PHE A 34 -28.41 28.54 3.73
N SER A 35 -29.69 28.89 3.64
CA SER A 35 -30.49 29.07 4.86
C SER A 35 -30.62 27.73 5.60
N LYS A 36 -30.75 27.79 6.94
CA LYS A 36 -30.98 26.59 7.76
C LYS A 36 -32.24 25.83 7.30
N GLU A 37 -33.25 26.57 6.84
CA GLU A 37 -34.49 25.99 6.33
C GLU A 37 -34.27 25.23 5.03
N THR A 38 -33.52 25.78 4.09
CA THR A 38 -33.18 25.08 2.81
C THR A 38 -32.38 23.81 3.06
N ILE A 39 -31.44 23.85 4.02
CA ILE A 39 -30.66 22.67 4.39
C ILE A 39 -31.58 21.60 4.98
N ARG A 40 -32.51 21.96 5.86
CA ARG A 40 -33.48 21.07 6.47
C ARG A 40 -34.36 20.38 5.40
N GLN A 41 -34.98 21.18 4.52
CA GLN A 41 -35.86 20.69 3.46
C GLN A 41 -35.17 19.67 2.56
N VAL A 42 -33.91 19.94 2.13
CA VAL A 42 -33.16 19.03 1.31
C VAL A 42 -32.79 17.73 2.03
N THR A 43 -32.46 17.82 3.33
CA THR A 43 -32.10 16.65 4.12
C THR A 43 -33.33 15.76 4.35
N GLU A 44 -34.45 16.33 4.74
CA GLU A 44 -35.72 15.60 4.95
C GLU A 44 -36.21 14.94 3.63
N ALA A 45 -36.12 15.66 2.51
CA ALA A 45 -36.48 15.11 1.19
C ALA A 45 -35.60 13.95 0.80
N ALA A 46 -34.29 14.01 1.06
CA ALA A 46 -33.35 12.92 0.78
C ALA A 46 -33.65 11.69 1.62
N GLU A 47 -33.93 11.85 2.92
CA GLU A 47 -34.30 10.77 3.82
C GLU A 47 -35.63 10.12 3.43
N LYS A 48 -36.67 10.94 3.14
CA LYS A 48 -37.98 10.48 2.71
C LYS A 48 -37.94 9.60 1.44
N LEU A 49 -37.05 9.96 0.52
CA LEU A 49 -36.87 9.25 -0.76
C LEU A 49 -35.81 8.14 -0.70
N ASP A 50 -35.25 7.85 0.48
CA ASP A 50 -34.12 6.92 0.66
C ASP A 50 -32.98 7.19 -0.34
N TYR A 51 -32.75 8.50 -0.59
CA TYR A 51 -31.72 8.94 -1.51
C TYR A 51 -30.39 9.07 -0.83
N HIS A 52 -29.48 8.22 -1.20
CA HIS A 52 -28.08 8.32 -0.80
C HIS A 52 -27.27 8.88 -1.98
N LEU A 53 -26.44 9.89 -1.70
CA LEU A 53 -25.49 10.36 -2.70
C LEU A 53 -24.74 9.15 -3.28
N PRO A 54 -24.72 9.01 -4.61
CA PRO A 54 -23.83 8.04 -5.21
C PRO A 54 -22.43 8.37 -4.67
N LYS A 55 -21.79 7.41 -3.97
CA LYS A 55 -20.37 7.56 -3.64
C LYS A 55 -19.71 8.03 -4.93
N GLN A 56 -19.12 9.24 -4.91
CA GLN A 56 -18.46 9.77 -6.10
C GLN A 56 -17.45 8.69 -6.54
N ARG A 57 -17.84 7.88 -7.50
CA ARG A 57 -16.88 7.17 -8.31
C ARG A 57 -16.12 8.29 -9.00
N ILE A 58 -14.97 8.64 -8.41
CA ILE A 58 -13.99 9.47 -9.11
C ILE A 58 -13.88 8.81 -10.48
N ARG A 59 -14.42 9.47 -11.52
CA ARG A 59 -14.24 9.03 -12.90
C ARG A 59 -12.75 9.08 -13.13
N ARG A 60 -12.09 7.96 -12.85
CA ARG A 60 -10.67 7.78 -13.05
C ARG A 60 -10.42 8.07 -14.53
N SER A 61 -9.80 9.21 -14.81
CA SER A 61 -9.28 9.44 -16.15
C SER A 61 -8.40 8.23 -16.49
N ALA A 62 -8.49 7.73 -17.70
CA ALA A 62 -7.67 6.58 -18.14
C ALA A 62 -6.15 6.84 -17.93
N LYS A 63 -5.73 8.09 -17.81
CA LYS A 63 -4.36 8.51 -17.45
C LYS A 63 -3.99 8.23 -15.99
N SER A 64 -4.94 8.25 -15.03
CA SER A 64 -4.68 7.95 -13.60
C SER A 64 -4.41 6.46 -13.35
N ARG A 65 -4.72 5.56 -14.30
CA ARG A 65 -4.56 4.11 -14.17
C ARG A 65 -3.17 3.58 -14.50
N LYS A 66 -2.21 4.44 -14.84
CA LYS A 66 -0.85 4.02 -15.22
C LYS A 66 0.20 4.36 -14.16
N LEU A 67 -0.21 4.44 -12.91
CA LEU A 67 0.66 4.78 -11.80
C LEU A 67 0.87 3.56 -10.89
N LEU A 68 2.13 3.16 -10.73
CA LEU A 68 2.58 2.26 -9.68
C LEU A 68 3.15 3.08 -8.54
N VAL A 69 2.88 2.67 -7.31
CA VAL A 69 3.45 3.32 -6.12
C VAL A 69 4.40 2.36 -5.44
N VAL A 70 5.61 2.83 -5.13
CA VAL A 70 6.62 2.04 -4.43
C VAL A 70 6.86 2.61 -3.04
N PHE A 71 6.56 1.83 -2.01
CA PHE A 71 6.93 2.15 -0.63
C PHE A 71 8.36 1.72 -0.38
N CYS A 72 9.21 2.68 -0.08
CA CYS A 72 10.64 2.48 0.15
C CYS A 72 11.02 2.96 1.56
N PRO A 73 11.76 2.17 2.36
CA PRO A 73 12.08 2.53 3.73
C PRO A 73 13.18 3.59 3.84
N THR A 74 14.02 3.75 2.82
CA THR A 74 15.04 4.79 2.73
C THR A 74 15.61 4.88 1.33
N LEU A 75 15.99 6.07 0.90
CA LEU A 75 16.64 6.34 -0.38
C LEU A 75 18.17 6.51 -0.25
N THR A 76 18.72 6.41 0.95
CA THR A 76 20.17 6.53 1.21
C THR A 76 20.90 5.19 1.09
N ASN A 77 20.19 4.06 1.10
CA ASN A 77 20.79 2.74 0.95
C ASN A 77 20.81 2.33 -0.54
N PRO A 78 22.00 2.07 -1.12
CA PRO A 78 22.16 1.70 -2.54
C PRO A 78 21.29 0.50 -2.96
N TYR A 79 21.03 -0.44 -2.08
CA TYR A 79 20.15 -1.57 -2.35
C TYR A 79 18.76 -1.13 -2.85
N TYR A 80 18.14 -0.18 -2.15
CA TYR A 80 16.82 0.30 -2.56
C TYR A 80 16.87 1.15 -3.82
N VAL A 81 17.95 1.89 -4.03
CA VAL A 81 18.16 2.67 -5.25
C VAL A 81 18.23 1.75 -6.47
N MET A 82 19.02 0.68 -6.41
CA MET A 82 19.11 -0.30 -7.50
C MET A 82 17.79 -1.02 -7.74
N LEU A 83 17.08 -1.37 -6.66
CA LEU A 83 15.75 -1.98 -6.75
C LEU A 83 14.75 -1.06 -7.46
N LEU A 84 14.73 0.22 -7.08
CA LEU A 84 13.87 1.23 -7.70
C LEU A 84 14.20 1.42 -9.18
N GLN A 85 15.48 1.47 -9.55
CA GLN A 85 15.90 1.55 -10.95
C GLN A 85 15.37 0.37 -11.78
N GLY A 86 15.43 -0.85 -11.23
CA GLY A 86 14.86 -2.04 -11.89
C GLY A 86 13.34 -1.95 -12.05
N ILE A 87 12.64 -1.48 -11.02
CA ILE A 87 11.18 -1.28 -11.06
C ILE A 87 10.82 -0.21 -12.08
N GLU A 88 11.52 0.93 -12.09
CA GLU A 88 11.27 2.02 -13.04
C GLU A 88 11.53 1.61 -14.48
N ALA A 89 12.62 0.88 -14.74
CA ALA A 89 12.95 0.39 -16.07
C ALA A 89 11.83 -0.51 -16.62
N MET A 90 11.38 -1.47 -15.82
CA MET A 90 10.31 -2.38 -16.21
C MET A 90 8.96 -1.64 -16.34
N ALA A 91 8.63 -0.77 -15.39
CA ALA A 91 7.40 0.03 -15.45
C ALA A 91 7.34 0.88 -16.72
N LYS A 92 8.47 1.49 -17.12
CA LYS A 92 8.59 2.28 -18.35
C LYS A 92 8.32 1.44 -19.60
N GLU A 93 8.84 0.22 -19.65
CA GLU A 93 8.63 -0.70 -20.77
C GLU A 93 7.15 -1.00 -20.97
N TYR A 94 6.39 -1.15 -19.89
CA TYR A 94 4.94 -1.36 -19.91
C TYR A 94 4.12 -0.06 -19.94
N GLY A 95 4.76 1.09 -20.01
CA GLY A 95 4.11 2.40 -20.10
C GLY A 95 3.47 2.87 -18.79
N TYR A 96 4.01 2.44 -17.64
CA TYR A 96 3.59 2.87 -16.31
C TYR A 96 4.54 3.94 -15.75
N GLY A 97 3.97 4.90 -15.02
CA GLY A 97 4.74 5.80 -14.17
C GLY A 97 4.96 5.17 -12.78
N VAL A 98 6.07 5.54 -12.14
CA VAL A 98 6.39 5.12 -10.77
C VAL A 98 6.41 6.35 -9.86
N PHE A 99 5.76 6.23 -8.71
CA PHE A 99 5.82 7.20 -7.63
C PHE A 99 6.40 6.54 -6.39
N VAL A 100 7.43 7.15 -5.79
CA VAL A 100 8.13 6.59 -4.64
C VAL A 100 7.68 7.28 -3.37
N CYS A 101 7.16 6.47 -2.42
CA CYS A 101 6.85 6.88 -1.06
C CYS A 101 8.01 6.51 -0.14
N ASN A 102 8.89 7.47 0.17
CA ASN A 102 9.98 7.25 1.13
C ASN A 102 9.43 7.33 2.56
N THR A 103 9.28 6.19 3.22
CA THR A 103 8.71 6.11 4.57
C THR A 103 9.69 6.51 5.67
N GLN A 104 11.00 6.60 5.37
CA GLN A 104 12.06 6.90 6.32
C GLN A 104 12.08 5.97 7.55
N ARG A 105 11.47 4.79 7.46
CA ARG A 105 11.20 3.86 8.57
C ARG A 105 10.34 4.47 9.68
N ASP A 106 9.64 5.55 9.40
CA ASP A 106 8.72 6.23 10.31
C ASP A 106 7.30 5.68 10.11
N LEU A 107 6.71 5.17 11.20
CA LEU A 107 5.37 4.57 11.19
C LEU A 107 4.29 5.60 10.81
N LYS A 108 4.42 6.85 11.25
CA LYS A 108 3.43 7.89 10.96
C LYS A 108 3.45 8.28 9.48
N ILE A 109 4.65 8.34 8.88
CA ILE A 109 4.81 8.61 7.45
C ILE A 109 4.21 7.47 6.64
N GLU A 110 4.51 6.21 7.00
CA GLU A 110 3.96 5.03 6.33
C GLU A 110 2.43 5.00 6.41
N GLU A 111 1.85 5.23 7.59
CA GLU A 111 0.40 5.27 7.80
C GLU A 111 -0.27 6.37 6.96
N ASN A 112 0.34 7.56 6.90
CA ASN A 112 -0.15 8.65 6.08
C ASN A 112 -0.17 8.28 4.59
N TYR A 113 0.89 7.67 4.08
CA TYR A 113 0.93 7.19 2.70
C TYR A 113 -0.13 6.12 2.44
N LEU A 114 -0.31 5.14 3.33
CA LEU A 114 -1.35 4.13 3.21
C LEU A 114 -2.75 4.74 3.09
N ARG A 115 -3.05 5.75 3.90
CA ARG A 115 -4.31 6.48 3.83
C ARG A 115 -4.50 7.17 2.49
N MET A 116 -3.43 7.83 1.98
CA MET A 116 -3.45 8.46 0.66
C MET A 116 -3.71 7.47 -0.48
N MET A 117 -3.25 6.22 -0.39
CA MET A 117 -3.46 5.21 -1.44
C MET A 117 -4.95 4.93 -1.68
N ARG A 118 -5.77 5.02 -0.66
CA ARG A 118 -7.24 4.87 -0.79
C ARG A 118 -7.88 6.01 -1.61
N GLU A 119 -7.26 7.19 -1.60
CA GLU A 119 -7.71 8.35 -2.37
C GLU A 119 -7.13 8.36 -3.79
N VAL A 120 -5.82 8.15 -3.91
CA VAL A 120 -5.07 8.15 -5.18
C VAL A 120 -5.46 6.96 -6.04
N GLN A 121 -5.70 5.79 -5.42
CA GLN A 121 -6.10 4.57 -6.11
C GLN A 121 -5.14 4.22 -7.26
N PRO A 122 -3.85 3.99 -6.98
CA PRO A 122 -2.89 3.61 -8.02
C PRO A 122 -3.27 2.28 -8.67
N LEU A 123 -2.62 1.96 -9.78
CA LEU A 123 -2.82 0.67 -10.45
C LEU A 123 -2.34 -0.51 -9.59
N GLY A 124 -1.27 -0.29 -8.85
CA GLY A 124 -0.70 -1.27 -7.92
C GLY A 124 0.30 -0.62 -6.98
N ILE A 125 0.60 -1.33 -5.92
CA ILE A 125 1.55 -0.91 -4.87
C ILE A 125 2.63 -1.97 -4.76
N ILE A 126 3.89 -1.53 -4.69
CA ILE A 126 5.06 -2.37 -4.44
C ILE A 126 5.66 -1.92 -3.10
N TYR A 127 5.76 -2.83 -2.15
CA TYR A 127 6.52 -2.61 -0.92
C TYR A 127 7.94 -3.15 -1.09
N ALA A 128 8.95 -2.26 -1.03
CA ALA A 128 10.36 -2.64 -1.13
C ALA A 128 10.91 -3.32 0.14
N CYS A 129 10.09 -3.46 1.17
CA CYS A 129 10.39 -4.13 2.44
C CYS A 129 9.09 -4.66 3.07
N ASN A 130 9.18 -5.35 4.21
CA ASN A 130 7.97 -5.72 4.96
C ASN A 130 7.22 -4.47 5.42
N PRO A 131 5.91 -4.39 5.19
CA PRO A 131 5.08 -3.31 5.70
C PRO A 131 5.01 -3.36 7.23
N SER A 132 4.96 -2.19 7.87
CA SER A 132 4.76 -2.12 9.33
C SER A 132 3.30 -2.37 9.72
N PHE A 133 2.38 -2.15 8.79
CA PHE A 133 0.93 -2.29 8.97
C PHE A 133 0.38 -3.42 8.10
N SER A 134 0.91 -4.66 8.25
CA SER A 134 0.59 -5.82 7.40
C SER A 134 -0.91 -6.05 7.25
N ARG A 135 -1.68 -5.93 8.33
CA ARG A 135 -3.14 -6.07 8.29
C ARG A 135 -3.83 -5.02 7.41
N GLN A 136 -3.47 -3.75 7.56
CA GLN A 136 -4.05 -2.67 6.75
C GLN A 136 -3.67 -2.81 5.27
N VAL A 137 -2.45 -3.28 5.00
CA VAL A 137 -1.97 -3.57 3.64
C VAL A 137 -2.72 -4.75 3.05
N ALA A 138 -3.00 -5.80 3.83
CA ALA A 138 -3.82 -6.92 3.41
C ALA A 138 -5.27 -6.51 3.09
N GLU A 139 -5.87 -5.66 3.92
CA GLU A 139 -7.19 -5.07 3.62
C GLU A 139 -7.17 -4.24 2.33
N LEU A 140 -6.12 -3.44 2.12
CA LEU A 140 -5.94 -2.63 0.92
C LEU A 140 -5.73 -3.50 -0.33
N SER A 141 -5.08 -4.66 -0.20
CA SER A 141 -4.82 -5.58 -1.32
C SER A 141 -6.10 -6.15 -1.95
N GLY A 142 -7.20 -6.15 -1.21
CA GLY A 142 -8.53 -6.47 -1.75
C GLY A 142 -9.10 -5.40 -2.72
N GLU A 143 -8.55 -4.19 -2.71
CA GLU A 143 -8.98 -3.08 -3.57
C GLU A 143 -7.92 -2.71 -4.62
N ILE A 144 -6.64 -2.79 -4.27
CA ILE A 144 -5.49 -2.40 -5.09
C ILE A 144 -4.47 -3.54 -5.03
N PRO A 145 -4.00 -4.08 -6.17
CA PRO A 145 -2.95 -5.11 -6.17
C PRO A 145 -1.71 -4.65 -5.40
N VAL A 146 -1.25 -5.49 -4.47
CA VAL A 146 -0.06 -5.22 -3.65
C VAL A 146 0.93 -6.36 -3.78
N VAL A 147 2.20 -6.02 -4.01
CA VAL A 147 3.33 -6.96 -4.01
C VAL A 147 4.36 -6.50 -2.99
N VAL A 148 4.86 -7.43 -2.17
CA VAL A 148 5.89 -7.17 -1.17
C VAL A 148 7.21 -7.81 -1.61
N ILE A 149 8.29 -7.04 -1.67
CA ILE A 149 9.65 -7.54 -1.92
C ILE A 149 10.28 -7.86 -0.58
N SER A 150 9.98 -9.04 -0.06
CA SER A 150 10.46 -9.51 1.24
C SER A 150 10.05 -10.97 1.46
N ASN A 151 10.04 -11.44 2.70
CA ASN A 151 9.46 -12.74 3.02
C ASN A 151 7.92 -12.68 2.89
N ARG A 152 7.36 -13.80 2.44
CA ARG A 152 5.93 -14.02 2.53
C ARG A 152 5.53 -13.97 4.01
N ASP A 153 4.54 -13.18 4.31
CA ASP A 153 3.88 -13.22 5.61
C ASP A 153 2.81 -14.31 5.53
N ASP A 154 2.99 -15.38 6.32
CA ASP A 154 2.07 -16.52 6.29
C ASP A 154 0.69 -16.18 6.90
N GLU A 155 0.63 -15.07 7.67
CA GLU A 155 -0.62 -14.59 8.29
C GLU A 155 -1.52 -13.87 7.27
N PHE A 156 -0.93 -13.22 6.25
CA PHE A 156 -1.68 -12.42 5.28
C PHE A 156 -1.42 -12.88 3.84
N SER A 157 -2.50 -13.09 3.08
CA SER A 157 -2.42 -13.48 1.67
C SER A 157 -2.07 -12.27 0.77
N ILE A 158 -0.81 -11.82 0.84
CA ILE A 158 -0.27 -10.77 -0.03
C ILE A 158 0.78 -11.41 -0.94
N ASP A 159 0.76 -11.05 -2.23
CA ASP A 159 1.77 -11.52 -3.17
C ASP A 159 3.16 -11.03 -2.76
N ALA A 160 4.14 -11.93 -2.79
CA ALA A 160 5.49 -11.63 -2.35
C ALA A 160 6.56 -12.12 -3.33
N VAL A 161 7.56 -11.27 -3.56
CA VAL A 161 8.83 -11.65 -4.19
C VAL A 161 9.84 -11.89 -3.08
N ALA A 162 10.12 -13.15 -2.79
CA ALA A 162 11.00 -13.55 -1.70
C ALA A 162 12.31 -14.14 -2.22
N LEU A 163 13.42 -13.78 -1.58
CA LEU A 163 14.71 -14.43 -1.77
C LEU A 163 14.94 -15.44 -0.65
N ASN A 164 15.54 -16.58 -0.98
CA ASN A 164 16.00 -17.52 0.05
C ASN A 164 17.21 -16.93 0.79
N ASN A 165 16.96 -16.20 1.87
CA ASN A 165 18.00 -15.54 2.66
C ASN A 165 18.89 -16.51 3.46
N GLN A 166 18.51 -17.78 3.63
CA GLN A 166 19.33 -18.79 4.27
C GLN A 166 20.51 -19.20 3.37
N LYS A 167 20.25 -19.33 2.04
CA LYS A 167 21.25 -19.78 1.07
C LYS A 167 22.51 -18.90 1.05
N PRO A 168 22.47 -17.57 1.02
CA PRO A 168 23.67 -16.74 1.13
C PRO A 168 24.49 -16.99 2.39
N GLY A 169 23.83 -17.22 3.55
CA GLY A 169 24.53 -17.58 4.79
C GLY A 169 25.30 -18.89 4.65
N ILE A 170 24.62 -19.92 4.11
CA ILE A 170 25.23 -21.23 3.84
C ILE A 170 26.44 -21.08 2.90
N LEU A 171 26.30 -20.35 1.79
CA LEU A 171 27.38 -20.18 0.81
C LEU A 171 28.60 -19.47 1.42
N MET A 172 28.39 -18.42 2.23
CA MET A 172 29.48 -17.73 2.91
C MET A 172 30.22 -18.67 3.87
N ALA A 173 29.48 -19.43 4.68
CA ALA A 173 30.06 -20.36 5.63
C ALA A 173 30.88 -21.45 4.92
N ARG A 174 30.33 -22.09 3.90
CA ARG A 174 31.03 -23.09 3.11
C ARG A 174 32.32 -22.57 2.50
N HIS A 175 32.27 -21.39 1.91
CA HIS A 175 33.46 -20.79 1.32
C HIS A 175 34.59 -20.59 2.36
N LEU A 176 34.25 -20.08 3.56
CA LEU A 176 35.22 -19.91 4.63
C LEU A 176 35.79 -21.26 5.13
N LEU A 177 34.91 -22.26 5.29
CA LEU A 177 35.33 -23.62 5.69
C LEU A 177 36.23 -24.28 4.66
N GLU A 178 35.93 -24.14 3.37
CA GLU A 178 36.74 -24.64 2.25
C GLU A 178 38.13 -23.99 2.23
N LEU A 179 38.24 -22.72 2.61
CA LEU A 179 39.52 -22.02 2.74
C LEU A 179 40.26 -22.34 4.05
N GLY A 180 39.72 -23.21 4.89
CA GLY A 180 40.36 -23.65 6.12
C GLY A 180 40.11 -22.78 7.34
N HIS A 181 39.27 -21.76 7.23
CA HIS A 181 38.89 -20.90 8.40
C HIS A 181 38.04 -21.68 9.39
N ARG A 182 38.38 -21.59 10.67
CA ARG A 182 37.66 -22.25 11.78
C ARG A 182 37.13 -21.23 12.79
N ASP A 183 37.91 -20.19 13.07
CA ASP A 183 37.54 -19.08 13.93
C ASP A 183 37.08 -17.91 13.09
N VAL A 184 35.78 -17.64 13.09
CA VAL A 184 35.13 -16.61 12.26
C VAL A 184 34.16 -15.78 13.09
N ALA A 185 33.95 -14.54 12.69
CA ALA A 185 32.94 -13.67 13.27
C ALA A 185 31.94 -13.22 12.22
N PHE A 186 30.66 -13.27 12.55
CA PHE A 186 29.60 -12.75 11.71
C PHE A 186 29.10 -11.41 12.27
N ILE A 187 29.42 -10.31 11.58
CA ILE A 187 28.95 -8.99 11.97
C ILE A 187 27.56 -8.77 11.37
N ALA A 188 26.56 -8.65 12.24
CA ALA A 188 25.18 -8.38 11.84
C ALA A 188 24.63 -7.17 12.63
N PRO A 189 23.70 -6.40 12.06
CA PRO A 189 22.94 -5.45 12.85
C PRO A 189 22.04 -6.20 13.86
N PRO A 190 21.53 -5.52 14.91
CA PRO A 190 20.66 -6.15 15.89
C PRO A 190 19.54 -6.97 15.23
N LEU A 191 19.42 -8.24 15.65
CA LEU A 191 18.42 -9.17 15.13
C LEU A 191 17.12 -9.00 15.90
N THR A 192 16.21 -8.21 15.38
CA THR A 192 14.87 -8.06 15.96
C THR A 192 13.89 -9.06 15.34
N ALA A 193 12.79 -9.35 16.04
CA ALA A 193 11.74 -10.24 15.56
C ALA A 193 11.18 -9.86 14.16
N ARG A 194 11.25 -8.58 13.78
CA ARG A 194 10.81 -8.08 12.46
C ARG A 194 11.80 -8.33 11.33
N GLN A 195 12.99 -8.91 11.62
CA GLN A 195 14.09 -9.05 10.65
C GLN A 195 14.38 -10.52 10.29
N HIS A 196 13.32 -11.31 10.11
CA HIS A 196 13.42 -12.75 9.80
C HIS A 196 14.41 -13.09 8.67
N GLN A 197 14.56 -12.23 7.66
CA GLN A 197 15.50 -12.46 6.56
C GLN A 197 16.96 -12.45 7.04
N ARG A 198 17.30 -11.53 7.96
CA ARG A 198 18.64 -11.45 8.53
C ARG A 198 18.88 -12.63 9.45
N GLN A 199 17.88 -13.01 10.27
CA GLN A 199 17.95 -14.20 11.11
C GLN A 199 18.18 -15.47 10.29
N LYS A 200 17.45 -15.65 9.17
CA LYS A 200 17.66 -16.77 8.25
C LYS A 200 19.06 -16.79 7.66
N ARG A 201 19.64 -15.62 7.33
CA ARG A 201 21.01 -15.54 6.79
C ARG A 201 22.05 -15.94 7.85
N VAL A 202 21.92 -15.39 9.06
CA VAL A 202 22.79 -15.77 10.19
C VAL A 202 22.61 -17.25 10.54
N GLY A 203 21.36 -17.73 10.63
CA GLY A 203 21.08 -19.13 10.89
C GLY A 203 21.67 -20.09 9.86
N GLY A 204 21.58 -19.73 8.55
CA GLY A 204 22.23 -20.50 7.50
C GLY A 204 23.76 -20.53 7.63
N PHE A 205 24.36 -19.45 8.06
CA PHE A 205 25.80 -19.36 8.33
C PHE A 205 26.20 -20.26 9.51
N LEU A 206 25.56 -20.13 10.65
CA LEU A 206 25.84 -20.91 11.86
C LEU A 206 25.62 -22.40 11.62
N MET A 207 24.54 -22.78 10.96
CA MET A 207 24.23 -24.18 10.67
C MET A 207 25.35 -24.91 9.92
N GLU A 208 26.08 -24.27 9.02
CA GLU A 208 27.17 -24.92 8.29
C GLU A 208 28.42 -25.07 9.15
N PHE A 209 28.71 -24.15 10.06
CA PHE A 209 29.77 -24.29 11.05
C PHE A 209 29.44 -25.39 12.07
N GLU A 210 28.21 -25.45 12.58
CA GLU A 210 27.73 -26.52 13.45
C GLU A 210 27.86 -27.92 12.80
N LYS A 211 27.53 -28.05 11.51
CA LYS A 211 27.73 -29.28 10.75
C LYS A 211 29.21 -29.69 10.63
N ALA A 212 30.10 -28.72 10.63
CA ALA A 212 31.55 -28.95 10.63
C ALA A 212 32.13 -29.24 12.01
N GLY A 213 31.29 -29.27 13.06
CA GLY A 213 31.73 -29.51 14.46
C GLY A 213 32.37 -28.30 15.12
N LEU A 214 32.05 -27.09 14.66
CA LEU A 214 32.61 -25.80 15.12
C LEU A 214 31.55 -24.93 15.77
#